data_1f22ab01b980d8ff1b2505049ab1e8e8
#
_entry.id   1f22ab01b980d8ff1b2505049ab1e8e8
#
_cell.length_a   1.000
_cell.length_b   1.000
_cell.length_c   1.000
_cell.angle_alpha   90.00
_cell.angle_beta   90.00
_cell.angle_gamma   90.00
#
_symmetry.space_group_name_H-M   'P 1'
#
loop_
_entity.id
_entity.type
_entity.pdbx_description
1 polymer ?
#
loop_
_entity_poly.entity_id
_entity_poly.type
_entity_poly.pdbx_seq_one_letter_code
_entity_poly.pdbx_strand_id
1 'polypeptide(L)' 'MEFKIINKYLQEEGRTFVSIRSNNPYTAFERVLIGDRTSESDEVLIQAVLGQVVTELNPAEGVKKLQEDLHTQAQEYEA' A
#
# COMPACT_ATOMS: atom_id res chain seq x y z
N MET A 1 -12.92 -9.23 2.58
CA MET A 1 -11.99 -9.66 1.52
C MET A 1 -10.60 -9.74 2.11
N GLU A 2 -9.95 -10.86 1.95
CA GLU A 2 -8.66 -11.07 2.57
C GLU A 2 -7.59 -11.21 1.50
N PHE A 3 -6.56 -10.38 1.58
CA PHE A 3 -5.47 -10.40 0.61
C PHE A 3 -4.27 -11.14 1.16
N LYS A 4 -3.54 -11.79 0.25
CA LYS A 4 -2.29 -12.45 0.58
C LYS A 4 -1.22 -11.97 -0.38
N ILE A 5 0.02 -11.98 0.07
CA ILE A 5 1.12 -11.63 -0.81
C ILE A 5 1.47 -12.84 -1.64
N ILE A 6 1.47 -12.64 -2.96
CA ILE A 6 1.83 -13.68 -3.90
C ILE A 6 3.30 -13.60 -4.22
N ASN A 7 3.83 -12.38 -4.32
CA ASN A 7 5.22 -12.18 -4.67
C ASN A 7 5.69 -10.84 -4.15
N LYS A 8 6.92 -10.76 -3.73
CA LYS A 8 7.55 -9.50 -3.38
C LYS A 8 9.06 -9.62 -3.60
N TYR A 9 9.65 -8.57 -4.13
CA TYR A 9 11.09 -8.56 -4.32
C TYR A 9 11.59 -7.13 -4.49
N LEU A 10 12.86 -6.95 -4.22
CA LEU A 10 13.50 -5.66 -4.35
C LEU A 10 13.95 -5.46 -5.79
N GLN A 11 13.59 -4.31 -6.36
CA GLN A 11 14.00 -3.96 -7.71
C GLN A 11 15.29 -3.17 -7.67
N GLU A 12 15.94 -3.02 -8.82
CA GLU A 12 17.24 -2.41 -8.91
C GLU A 12 17.33 -1.00 -8.35
N GLU A 13 16.29 -0.23 -8.46
CA GLU A 13 16.35 1.16 -8.04
C GLU A 13 15.97 1.37 -6.60
N GLY A 14 16.04 0.31 -5.80
CA GLY A 14 15.69 0.46 -4.40
C GLY A 14 14.19 0.56 -4.17
N ARG A 15 13.40 -0.03 -5.04
CA ARG A 15 11.96 -0.09 -4.89
C ARG A 15 11.53 -1.52 -4.65
N THR A 16 10.38 -1.70 -4.03
CA THR A 16 9.88 -3.03 -3.72
C THR A 16 8.64 -3.33 -4.53
N PHE A 17 8.72 -4.40 -5.32
CA PHE A 17 7.56 -4.89 -6.05
C PHE A 17 6.73 -5.77 -5.13
N VAL A 18 5.42 -5.57 -5.10
CA VAL A 18 4.52 -6.38 -4.28
C VAL A 18 3.30 -6.76 -5.09
N SER A 19 2.98 -8.05 -5.10
CA SER A 19 1.81 -8.59 -5.76
C SER A 19 0.92 -9.22 -4.70
N ILE A 20 -0.34 -8.83 -4.66
CA ILE A 20 -1.29 -9.35 -3.68
C ILE A 20 -2.51 -9.90 -4.39
N ARG A 21 -3.19 -10.83 -3.74
CA ARG A 21 -4.35 -11.47 -4.32
C ARG A 21 -5.38 -11.83 -3.25
N SER A 22 -6.64 -11.71 -3.62
CA SER A 22 -7.76 -12.21 -2.84
C SER A 22 -8.60 -13.13 -3.72
N ASN A 23 -9.21 -14.15 -3.13
CA ASN A 23 -9.91 -15.14 -3.93
C ASN A 23 -11.44 -15.10 -3.83
N ASN A 24 -11.99 -14.19 -3.07
CA ASN A 24 -13.44 -14.22 -2.87
C ASN A 24 -14.02 -12.82 -2.83
N PRO A 25 -14.24 -12.17 -3.97
CA PRO A 25 -13.97 -12.65 -5.33
C PRO A 25 -12.49 -12.55 -5.69
N TYR A 26 -12.13 -13.16 -6.79
CA TYR A 26 -10.74 -13.07 -7.24
C TYR A 26 -10.40 -11.63 -7.56
N THR A 27 -9.36 -11.14 -6.93
CA THR A 27 -8.91 -9.77 -7.11
C THR A 27 -7.39 -9.76 -6.93
N ALA A 28 -6.69 -9.14 -7.86
CA ALA A 28 -5.23 -9.10 -7.78
C ALA A 28 -4.74 -7.72 -8.11
N PHE A 29 -3.72 -7.26 -7.37
CA PHE A 29 -3.08 -5.98 -7.61
C PHE A 29 -1.58 -6.15 -7.51
N GLU A 30 -0.86 -5.39 -8.34
CA GLU A 30 0.59 -5.34 -8.29
C GLU A 30 1.01 -3.89 -8.29
N ARG A 31 1.87 -3.52 -7.36
CA ARG A 31 2.35 -2.15 -7.27
C ARG A 31 3.80 -2.14 -6.83
N VAL A 32 4.48 -1.06 -7.14
CA VAL A 32 5.87 -0.86 -6.75
C VAL A 32 5.89 0.19 -5.66
N LEU A 33 6.48 -0.16 -4.53
CA LEU A 33 6.57 0.73 -3.37
C LEU A 33 7.95 1.36 -3.32
N ILE A 34 8.01 2.58 -2.85
CA ILE A 34 9.28 3.30 -2.76
C ILE A 34 10.12 2.74 -1.62
N GLY A 35 11.40 2.52 -1.89
CA GLY A 35 12.33 2.06 -0.88
C GLY A 35 12.37 0.55 -0.75
N ASP A 36 13.30 0.07 0.08
CA ASP A 36 13.43 -1.35 0.37
C ASP A 36 12.50 -1.69 1.51
N ARG A 37 11.38 -2.31 1.19
CA ARG A 37 10.37 -2.66 2.18
C ARG A 37 10.19 -4.17 2.30
N THR A 38 11.16 -4.93 1.81
CA THR A 38 11.05 -6.38 1.81
C THR A 38 11.04 -6.98 3.21
N SER A 39 11.53 -6.24 4.20
CA SER A 39 11.54 -6.74 5.58
C SER A 39 10.26 -6.40 6.34
N GLU A 40 9.36 -5.63 5.75
CA GLU A 40 8.11 -5.27 6.42
C GLU A 40 7.14 -6.45 6.40
N SER A 41 6.22 -6.45 7.34
CA SER A 41 5.27 -7.55 7.43
C SER A 41 4.33 -7.57 6.23
N ASP A 42 3.78 -8.74 5.94
CA ASP A 42 2.84 -8.89 4.84
C ASP A 42 1.66 -7.95 4.99
N GLU A 43 1.14 -7.81 6.21
CA GLU A 43 0.01 -6.96 6.43
C GLU A 43 0.30 -5.50 6.09
N VAL A 44 1.46 -5.02 6.47
CA VAL A 44 1.85 -3.65 6.16
C VAL A 44 1.98 -3.44 4.65
N LEU A 45 2.59 -4.40 3.96
CA LEU A 45 2.76 -4.30 2.52
C LEU A 45 1.41 -4.36 1.79
N ILE A 46 0.52 -5.22 2.25
CA ILE A 46 -0.81 -5.31 1.66
C ILE A 46 -1.54 -3.97 1.80
N GLN A 47 -1.47 -3.37 2.99
CA GLN A 47 -2.13 -2.08 3.20
C GLN A 47 -1.52 -0.99 2.33
N ALA A 48 -0.21 -1.04 2.13
CA ALA A 48 0.45 -0.06 1.28
C ALA A 48 -0.02 -0.16 -0.16
N VAL A 49 -0.15 -1.39 -0.67
CA VAL A 49 -0.62 -1.60 -2.03
C VAL A 49 -2.07 -1.16 -2.16
N LEU A 50 -2.92 -1.55 -1.21
CA LEU A 50 -4.32 -1.16 -1.25
C LEU A 50 -4.50 0.35 -1.17
N GLY A 51 -3.65 1.02 -0.40
CA GLY A 51 -3.70 2.47 -0.33
C GLY A 51 -3.41 3.12 -1.67
N GLN A 52 -2.45 2.58 -2.41
CA GLN A 52 -2.15 3.10 -3.73
C GLN A 52 -3.32 2.86 -4.69
N VAL A 53 -3.93 1.69 -4.63
CA VAL A 53 -5.06 1.36 -5.48
C VAL A 53 -6.22 2.30 -5.23
N VAL A 54 -6.53 2.54 -3.97
CA VAL A 54 -7.63 3.45 -3.62
C VAL A 54 -7.36 4.85 -4.16
N THR A 55 -6.12 5.32 -4.02
CA THR A 55 -5.75 6.65 -4.50
C THR A 55 -5.89 6.73 -6.02
N GLU A 56 -5.52 5.66 -6.73
CA GLU A 56 -5.60 5.64 -8.19
C GLU A 56 -7.05 5.61 -8.68
N LEU A 57 -7.89 4.82 -8.02
CA LEU A 57 -9.26 4.66 -8.44
C LEU A 57 -10.14 5.83 -8.02
N ASN A 58 -9.80 6.46 -6.92
CA ASN A 58 -10.60 7.56 -6.40
C ASN A 58 -9.67 8.56 -5.73
N PRO A 59 -9.01 9.41 -6.54
CA PRO A 59 -8.00 10.32 -6.00
C PRO A 59 -8.48 11.21 -4.86
N ALA A 60 -9.69 11.70 -4.93
CA ALA A 60 -10.20 12.56 -3.87
C ALA A 60 -10.31 11.81 -2.55
N GLU A 61 -10.81 10.58 -2.61
CA GLU A 61 -10.94 9.76 -1.44
C GLU A 61 -9.56 9.38 -0.88
N GLY A 62 -8.64 9.04 -1.76
CA GLY A 62 -7.30 8.69 -1.35
C GLY A 62 -6.60 9.83 -0.64
N VAL A 63 -6.73 11.03 -1.17
CA VAL A 63 -6.12 12.19 -0.55
C VAL A 63 -6.73 12.46 0.82
N LYS A 64 -8.04 12.34 0.92
CA LYS A 64 -8.71 12.54 2.19
C LYS A 64 -8.22 11.55 3.23
N LYS A 65 -8.09 10.29 2.84
CA LYS A 65 -7.64 9.27 3.76
C LYS A 65 -6.21 9.52 4.21
N LEU A 66 -5.35 9.92 3.29
CA LEU A 66 -3.99 10.23 3.64
C LEU A 66 -3.90 11.41 4.59
N GLN A 67 -4.73 12.41 4.39
CA GLN A 67 -4.76 13.54 5.28
C GLN A 67 -5.19 13.15 6.68
N GLU A 68 -6.16 12.27 6.78
CA GLU A 68 -6.61 11.79 8.07
C GLU A 68 -5.51 11.02 8.78
N ASP A 69 -4.83 10.16 8.05
CA ASP A 69 -3.74 9.38 8.63
C ASP A 69 -2.61 10.27 9.09
N LEU A 70 -2.24 11.25 8.28
CA LEU A 70 -1.19 12.18 8.65
C LEU A 70 -1.58 13.02 9.84
N HIS A 71 -2.83 13.44 9.89
CA HIS A 71 -3.31 14.21 11.01
C HIS A 71 -3.24 13.39 12.29
N THR A 72 -3.56 12.13 12.21
CA THR A 72 -3.54 11.26 13.36
C THR A 72 -2.13 11.03 13.87
N GLN A 73 -1.19 10.74 12.98
CA GLN A 73 0.15 10.49 13.45
C GLN A 73 0.98 11.74 13.55
N ALA A 74 0.61 12.78 12.87
CA ALA A 74 1.46 13.93 12.86
C ALA A 74 0.72 15.19 13.17
N GLN A 75 -0.31 15.09 13.97
CA GLN A 75 -1.01 16.24 14.43
C GLN A 75 -0.09 17.17 15.04
N GLU A 76 0.93 16.59 15.54
CA GLU A 76 1.89 17.32 16.21
C GLU A 76 2.62 18.24 15.32
N TYR A 77 2.99 17.87 14.14
CA TYR A 77 3.75 18.81 13.40
C TYR A 77 2.97 19.34 12.24
N GLU A 78 1.70 19.12 12.24
CA GLU A 78 0.96 19.70 11.25
C GLU A 78 0.22 20.81 11.79
N ALA A 79 0.26 21.31 12.47
CA ALA A 79 -0.43 22.43 13.04
C ALA A 79 -1.37 23.09 12.14
#